data_83ccd60756d66131dae78638f6d26235
#
_entry.id   83ccd60756d66131dae78638f6d26235
#
_cell.length_a   1.000
_cell.length_b   1.000
_cell.length_c   1.000
_cell.angle_alpha   90.00
_cell.angle_beta   90.00
_cell.angle_gamma   90.00
#
_symmetry.space_group_name_H-M   'P 1'
#
loop_
_entity.id
_entity.type
_entity.pdbx_description
1 polymer ?
#
loop_
_entity_poly.entity_id
_entity_poly.type
_entity_poly.pdbx_seq_one_letter_code
_entity_poly.pdbx_strand_id
1 'polypeptide(L)'
;MAEGILATHESLRIALKEYITAQYLRRIPVLLEALEGRLDQEGVLFQEPYIESSPAYESVLDGLSHASLPGWMKIFFSQLSEAGLGVYAKPFRHQVTALEQAVAGKDLFVSTGTGSGKTECFMWPLMAKLVQEAHDSPRTWEKRGVRCIIMYP
;
A
#
# COMPACT_ATOMS: atom_id res chain seq x y z
N MET A 1 18.07 19.10 14.77
CA MET A 1 18.69 18.63 13.52
C MET A 1 18.27 17.18 13.34
N ALA A 2 17.73 16.83 12.17
CA ALA A 2 17.41 15.42 11.91
C ALA A 2 18.72 14.63 11.91
N GLU A 3 18.84 13.66 12.79
CA GLU A 3 19.93 12.70 12.74
C GLU A 3 19.87 11.99 11.39
N GLY A 4 21.02 11.87 10.71
CA GLY A 4 21.09 11.14 9.46
C GLY A 4 20.77 9.64 9.65
N ILE A 5 20.35 8.96 8.60
CA ILE A 5 19.99 7.51 8.63
C ILE A 5 21.08 6.66 9.31
N LEU A 6 22.35 6.95 9.04
CA LEU A 6 23.47 6.22 9.64
C LEU A 6 23.58 6.45 11.16
N ALA A 7 23.33 7.67 11.63
CA ALA A 7 23.33 7.96 13.07
C ALA A 7 22.16 7.27 13.79
N THR A 8 20.98 7.24 13.16
CA THR A 8 19.83 6.49 13.67
C THR A 8 20.10 4.99 13.71
N HIS A 9 20.71 4.43 12.65
CA HIS A 9 21.10 3.03 12.61
C HIS A 9 22.06 2.67 13.74
N GLU A 10 23.09 3.48 13.96
CA GLU A 10 24.06 3.27 15.04
C GLU A 10 23.40 3.36 16.43
N SER A 11 22.54 4.34 16.64
CA SER A 11 21.80 4.45 17.91
C SER A 11 20.91 3.24 18.18
N LEU A 12 20.23 2.72 17.14
CA LEU A 12 19.41 1.52 17.25
C LEU A 12 20.24 0.28 17.51
N ARG A 13 21.41 0.14 16.87
CA ARG A 13 22.35 -0.96 17.09
C ARG A 13 22.80 -1.02 18.53
N ILE A 14 23.22 0.10 19.09
CA ILE A 14 23.66 0.23 20.48
C ILE A 14 22.52 -0.14 21.43
N ALA A 15 21.34 0.48 21.24
CA ALA A 15 20.16 0.24 22.09
C ALA A 15 19.72 -1.22 22.07
N LEU A 16 19.74 -1.88 20.90
CA LEU A 16 19.40 -3.30 20.77
C LEU A 16 20.41 -4.20 21.50
N LYS A 17 21.71 -3.92 21.36
CA LYS A 17 22.76 -4.65 22.09
C LYS A 17 22.58 -4.51 23.59
N GLU A 18 22.38 -3.29 24.09
CA GLU A 18 22.13 -3.01 25.51
C GLU A 18 20.90 -3.74 26.03
N TYR A 19 19.81 -3.72 25.26
CA TYR A 19 18.57 -4.42 25.60
C TYR A 19 18.80 -5.94 25.75
N ILE A 20 19.44 -6.57 24.76
CA ILE A 20 19.71 -8.01 24.79
C ILE A 20 20.63 -8.37 25.95
N THR A 21 21.67 -7.58 26.16
CA THR A 21 22.62 -7.77 27.26
C THR A 21 21.91 -7.67 28.61
N ALA A 22 21.10 -6.63 28.82
CA ALA A 22 20.38 -6.42 30.07
C ALA A 22 19.33 -7.51 30.35
N GLN A 23 18.59 -7.91 29.31
CA GLN A 23 17.45 -8.80 29.44
C GLN A 23 17.88 -10.27 29.59
N TYR A 24 18.86 -10.72 28.85
CA TYR A 24 19.19 -12.14 28.71
C TYR A 24 20.55 -12.52 29.28
N LEU A 25 21.54 -11.66 29.22
CA LEU A 25 22.93 -12.01 29.52
C LEU A 25 23.42 -11.53 30.88
N ARG A 26 22.80 -10.49 31.44
CA ARG A 26 23.26 -9.87 32.71
C ARG A 26 23.38 -10.85 33.88
N ARG A 27 22.58 -11.91 33.89
CA ARG A 27 22.59 -12.94 34.95
C ARG A 27 23.59 -14.05 34.75
N ILE A 28 24.29 -14.08 33.60
CA ILE A 28 25.21 -15.14 33.23
C ILE A 28 26.50 -14.50 32.71
N PRO A 29 27.42 -14.06 33.59
CA PRO A 29 28.62 -13.30 33.21
C PRO A 29 29.50 -14.01 32.18
N VAL A 30 29.62 -15.33 32.27
CA VAL A 30 30.44 -16.13 31.33
C VAL A 30 29.87 -16.06 29.90
N LEU A 31 28.54 -16.07 29.75
CA LEU A 31 27.90 -15.90 28.45
C LEU A 31 28.01 -14.46 27.94
N LEU A 32 27.95 -13.48 28.82
CA LEU A 32 28.14 -12.08 28.46
C LEU A 32 29.52 -11.88 27.82
N GLU A 33 30.60 -12.32 28.51
CA GLU A 33 31.96 -12.20 28.03
C GLU A 33 32.16 -12.93 26.69
N ALA A 34 31.59 -14.14 26.54
CA ALA A 34 31.71 -14.93 25.32
C ALA A 34 30.97 -14.38 24.12
N LEU A 35 29.82 -13.67 24.36
CA LEU A 35 28.94 -13.17 23.31
C LEU A 35 29.15 -11.69 22.98
N GLU A 36 29.77 -10.92 23.87
CA GLU A 36 29.90 -9.48 23.69
C GLU A 36 30.56 -9.09 22.37
N GLY A 37 31.66 -9.77 22.02
CA GLY A 37 32.32 -9.56 20.73
C GLY A 37 31.55 -10.12 19.52
N ARG A 38 30.65 -11.08 19.73
CA ARG A 38 29.80 -11.64 18.66
C ARG A 38 28.61 -10.75 18.34
N LEU A 39 28.05 -10.08 19.34
CA LEU A 39 26.90 -9.17 19.14
C LEU A 39 27.27 -7.95 18.30
N ASP A 40 28.56 -7.61 18.19
CA ASP A 40 29.05 -6.52 17.34
C ASP A 40 29.36 -6.97 15.90
N GLN A 41 29.24 -8.26 15.59
CA GLN A 41 29.50 -8.75 14.24
C GLN A 41 28.28 -8.51 13.34
N GLU A 42 28.55 -8.05 12.12
CA GLU A 42 27.52 -7.91 11.10
C GLU A 42 26.81 -9.26 10.85
N GLY A 43 25.49 -9.19 10.65
CA GLY A 43 24.66 -10.38 10.45
C GLY A 43 24.20 -11.07 11.72
N VAL A 44 24.66 -10.67 12.91
CA VAL A 44 24.22 -11.22 14.20
C VAL A 44 23.02 -10.45 14.77
N LEU A 45 23.19 -9.17 15.06
CA LEU A 45 22.12 -8.30 15.54
C LEU A 45 21.67 -7.24 14.51
N PHE A 46 22.49 -6.95 13.55
CA PHE A 46 22.26 -5.89 12.57
C PHE A 46 22.89 -6.27 11.23
N GLN A 47 22.45 -5.58 10.19
CA GLN A 47 23.09 -5.59 8.87
C GLN A 47 23.41 -4.15 8.49
N GLU A 48 24.41 -3.96 7.65
CA GLU A 48 24.69 -2.65 7.08
C GLU A 48 23.48 -2.14 6.30
N PRO A 49 23.05 -0.89 6.56
CA PRO A 49 21.91 -0.32 5.84
C PRO A 49 22.27 -0.07 4.37
N TYR A 50 21.38 -0.43 3.48
CA TYR A 50 21.47 -0.05 2.08
C TYR A 50 20.32 0.88 1.72
N ILE A 51 20.55 1.76 0.76
CA ILE A 51 19.54 2.69 0.28
C ILE A 51 19.10 2.23 -1.10
N GLU A 52 17.80 1.94 -1.22
CA GLU A 52 17.17 1.67 -2.49
C GLU A 52 16.21 2.82 -2.82
N SER A 53 16.32 3.36 -4.03
CA SER A 53 15.38 4.38 -4.51
C SER A 53 14.27 3.71 -5.29
N SER A 54 13.02 3.98 -4.91
CA SER A 54 11.87 3.63 -5.72
C SER A 54 11.43 4.84 -6.54
N PRO A 55 11.18 4.70 -7.84
CA PRO A 55 10.67 5.81 -8.64
C PRO A 55 9.31 6.26 -8.10
N ALA A 56 9.04 7.55 -8.18
CA ALA A 56 7.73 8.09 -7.82
C ALA A 56 6.65 7.54 -8.76
N TYR A 57 5.48 7.24 -8.22
CA TYR A 57 4.35 6.82 -9.04
C TYR A 57 3.86 7.96 -9.91
N GLU A 58 3.60 7.68 -11.19
CA GLU A 58 3.07 8.64 -12.13
C GLU A 58 1.63 9.00 -11.77
N SER A 59 1.36 10.29 -11.54
CA SER A 59 0.02 10.81 -11.28
C SER A 59 -0.64 11.31 -12.55
N VAL A 60 -1.94 11.07 -12.67
CA VAL A 60 -2.78 11.61 -13.75
C VAL A 60 -3.36 12.93 -13.29
N LEU A 61 -2.92 14.03 -13.90
CA LEU A 61 -3.27 15.39 -13.45
C LEU A 61 -4.75 15.73 -13.66
N ASP A 62 -5.35 15.19 -14.72
CA ASP A 62 -6.73 15.46 -15.13
C ASP A 62 -7.74 14.46 -14.53
N GLY A 63 -7.33 13.75 -13.48
CA GLY A 63 -8.18 12.78 -12.81
C GLY A 63 -8.63 11.67 -13.75
N LEU A 64 -9.94 11.36 -13.75
CA LEU A 64 -10.53 10.33 -14.61
C LEU A 64 -11.17 10.89 -15.88
N SER A 65 -10.97 12.18 -16.20
CA SER A 65 -11.63 12.85 -17.34
C SER A 65 -11.30 12.20 -18.67
N HIS A 66 -10.05 11.79 -18.84
CA HIS A 66 -9.55 11.13 -20.05
C HIS A 66 -9.56 9.60 -19.99
N ALA A 67 -10.03 9.03 -18.88
CA ALA A 67 -10.11 7.58 -18.74
C ALA A 67 -11.08 6.99 -19.79
N SER A 68 -10.80 5.76 -20.23
CA SER A 68 -11.64 5.02 -21.20
C SER A 68 -12.88 4.43 -20.52
N LEU A 69 -13.77 5.31 -20.05
CA LEU A 69 -14.98 4.98 -19.31
C LEU A 69 -16.22 5.57 -20.00
N PRO A 70 -17.41 4.96 -19.82
CA PRO A 70 -18.67 5.57 -20.23
C PRO A 70 -18.87 6.97 -19.59
N GLY A 71 -19.47 7.90 -20.34
CA GLY A 71 -19.63 9.28 -19.88
C GLY A 71 -20.36 9.41 -18.54
N TRP A 72 -21.44 8.65 -18.32
CA TRP A 72 -22.17 8.64 -17.06
C TRP A 72 -21.33 8.11 -15.88
N MET A 73 -20.42 7.16 -16.14
CA MET A 73 -19.53 6.61 -15.12
C MET A 73 -18.45 7.64 -14.73
N LYS A 74 -17.95 8.43 -15.71
CA LYS A 74 -17.05 9.56 -15.40
C LYS A 74 -17.71 10.59 -14.49
N ILE A 75 -18.97 10.91 -14.75
CA ILE A 75 -19.76 11.82 -13.90
C ILE A 75 -19.87 11.26 -12.48
N PHE A 76 -20.20 9.98 -12.34
CA PHE A 76 -20.28 9.31 -11.05
C PHE A 76 -18.95 9.42 -10.26
N PHE A 77 -17.82 9.08 -10.88
CA PHE A 77 -16.52 9.18 -10.23
C PHE A 77 -16.09 10.62 -9.93
N SER A 78 -16.46 11.59 -10.78
CA SER A 78 -16.24 13.02 -10.50
C SER A 78 -16.99 13.47 -9.24
N GLN A 79 -18.26 13.10 -9.12
CA GLN A 79 -19.06 13.38 -7.93
C GLN A 79 -18.46 12.78 -6.65
N LEU A 80 -17.95 11.54 -6.73
CA LEU A 80 -17.27 10.93 -5.59
C LEU A 80 -15.98 11.67 -5.22
N SER A 81 -15.22 12.11 -6.22
CA SER A 81 -14.01 12.90 -6.00
C SER A 81 -14.29 14.25 -5.36
N GLU A 82 -15.30 14.96 -5.85
CA GLU A 82 -15.73 16.24 -5.31
C GLU A 82 -16.27 16.13 -3.87
N ALA A 83 -16.96 15.03 -3.58
CA ALA A 83 -17.46 14.71 -2.24
C ALA A 83 -16.40 14.15 -1.28
N GLY A 84 -15.17 13.91 -1.72
CA GLY A 84 -14.10 13.33 -0.91
C GLY A 84 -14.32 11.84 -0.55
N LEU A 85 -15.08 11.12 -1.36
CA LEU A 85 -15.48 9.73 -1.11
C LEU A 85 -14.54 8.71 -1.76
N GLY A 86 -13.25 8.78 -1.42
CA GLY A 86 -12.26 7.76 -1.78
C GLY A 86 -11.81 7.76 -3.25
N VAL A 87 -12.16 8.79 -4.00
CA VAL A 87 -11.66 9.04 -5.36
C VAL A 87 -10.81 10.30 -5.35
N TYR A 88 -9.55 10.16 -5.76
CA TYR A 88 -8.59 11.27 -5.71
C TYR A 88 -8.65 12.12 -6.98
N ALA A 89 -8.51 13.43 -6.83
CA ALA A 89 -8.45 14.36 -7.96
C ALA A 89 -7.21 14.11 -8.86
N LYS A 90 -6.14 13.59 -8.29
CA LYS A 90 -4.90 13.22 -9.00
C LYS A 90 -4.54 11.77 -8.70
N PRO A 91 -5.24 10.80 -9.30
CA PRO A 91 -4.97 9.38 -9.09
C PRO A 91 -3.62 8.98 -9.70
N PHE A 92 -3.08 7.87 -9.25
CA PHE A 92 -1.93 7.27 -9.92
C PHE A 92 -2.38 6.57 -11.22
N ARG A 93 -1.48 6.59 -12.22
CA ARG A 93 -1.76 5.97 -13.53
C ARG A 93 -2.19 4.52 -13.43
N HIS A 94 -1.55 3.72 -12.57
CA HIS A 94 -1.91 2.31 -12.40
C HIS A 94 -3.31 2.10 -11.82
N GLN A 95 -3.82 3.04 -10.99
CA GLN A 95 -5.20 3.02 -10.49
C GLN A 95 -6.20 3.27 -11.61
N VAL A 96 -5.92 4.26 -12.46
CA VAL A 96 -6.76 4.55 -13.65
C VAL A 96 -6.74 3.36 -14.60
N THR A 97 -5.57 2.82 -14.91
CA THR A 97 -5.43 1.65 -15.78
C THR A 97 -6.18 0.44 -15.23
N ALA A 98 -6.10 0.18 -13.92
CA ALA A 98 -6.85 -0.90 -13.28
C ALA A 98 -8.36 -0.73 -13.48
N LEU A 99 -8.88 0.47 -13.26
CA LEU A 99 -10.29 0.78 -13.47
C LEU A 99 -10.72 0.56 -14.93
N GLU A 100 -9.97 1.08 -15.90
CA GLU A 100 -10.25 0.92 -17.32
C GLU A 100 -10.29 -0.53 -17.77
N GLN A 101 -9.28 -1.31 -17.38
CA GLN A 101 -9.20 -2.73 -17.75
C GLN A 101 -10.34 -3.55 -17.11
N ALA A 102 -10.69 -3.26 -15.86
CA ALA A 102 -11.81 -3.92 -15.20
C ALA A 102 -13.17 -3.58 -15.84
N VAL A 103 -13.39 -2.33 -16.23
CA VAL A 103 -14.60 -1.92 -16.96
C VAL A 103 -14.64 -2.57 -18.34
N ALA A 104 -13.50 -2.77 -18.98
CA ALA A 104 -13.38 -3.53 -20.22
C ALA A 104 -13.58 -5.06 -20.02
N GLY A 105 -13.86 -5.53 -18.81
CA GLY A 105 -14.15 -6.94 -18.52
C GLY A 105 -12.94 -7.85 -18.38
N LYS A 106 -11.75 -7.27 -18.15
CA LYS A 106 -10.52 -8.04 -17.97
C LYS A 106 -10.26 -8.38 -16.51
N ASP A 107 -9.66 -9.54 -16.29
CA ASP A 107 -9.09 -9.89 -14.99
C ASP A 107 -7.81 -9.09 -14.75
N LEU A 108 -7.56 -8.74 -13.47
CA LEU A 108 -6.46 -7.88 -13.10
C LEU A 108 -5.53 -8.57 -12.11
N PHE A 109 -4.25 -8.45 -12.35
CA PHE A 109 -3.20 -8.72 -11.38
C PHE A 109 -2.41 -7.43 -11.13
N VAL A 110 -2.46 -6.91 -9.90
CA VAL A 110 -1.81 -5.64 -9.52
C VAL A 110 -0.61 -5.92 -8.64
N SER A 111 0.58 -5.65 -9.17
CA SER A 111 1.84 -5.76 -8.45
C SER A 111 2.51 -4.38 -8.38
N THR A 112 2.46 -3.75 -7.23
CA THR A 112 3.08 -2.44 -6.96
C THR A 112 3.66 -2.42 -5.55
N GLY A 113 4.58 -1.51 -5.25
CA GLY A 113 5.18 -1.35 -3.93
C GLY A 113 4.16 -1.00 -2.83
N THR A 114 4.60 -1.00 -1.60
CA THR A 114 3.79 -0.55 -0.44
C THR A 114 3.47 0.94 -0.56
N GLY A 115 2.30 1.35 -0.09
CA GLY A 115 1.87 2.76 -0.15
C GLY A 115 1.47 3.28 -1.53
N SER A 116 1.34 2.40 -2.54
CA SER A 116 0.99 2.78 -3.92
C SER A 116 -0.51 2.99 -4.17
N GLY A 117 -1.36 2.81 -3.16
CA GLY A 117 -2.81 2.86 -3.36
C GLY A 117 -3.36 1.64 -4.12
N LYS A 118 -2.88 0.43 -3.77
CA LYS A 118 -3.42 -0.83 -4.33
C LYS A 118 -4.90 -1.03 -4.01
N THR A 119 -5.36 -0.51 -2.90
CA THR A 119 -6.77 -0.59 -2.48
C THR A 119 -7.69 0.01 -3.54
N GLU A 120 -7.36 1.14 -4.10
CA GLU A 120 -8.12 1.81 -5.14
C GLU A 120 -8.17 0.98 -6.42
N CYS A 121 -7.12 0.19 -6.70
CA CYS A 121 -7.06 -0.68 -7.88
C CYS A 121 -8.12 -1.80 -7.88
N PHE A 122 -8.70 -2.15 -6.74
CA PHE A 122 -9.82 -3.09 -6.69
C PHE A 122 -11.13 -2.43 -6.21
N MET A 123 -11.06 -1.40 -5.37
CA MET A 123 -12.26 -0.70 -4.88
C MET A 123 -12.97 0.09 -5.99
N TRP A 124 -12.22 0.81 -6.84
CA TRP A 124 -12.83 1.54 -7.94
C TRP A 124 -13.45 0.62 -9.00
N PRO A 125 -12.81 -0.46 -9.46
CA PRO A 125 -13.46 -1.49 -10.26
C PRO A 125 -14.72 -2.08 -9.62
N LEU A 126 -14.70 -2.35 -8.32
CA LEU A 126 -15.89 -2.82 -7.62
C LEU A 126 -17.03 -1.78 -7.69
N MET A 127 -16.74 -0.52 -7.38
CA MET A 127 -17.73 0.57 -7.46
C MET A 127 -18.26 0.73 -8.88
N ALA A 128 -17.39 0.66 -9.90
CA ALA A 128 -17.78 0.71 -11.31
C ALA A 128 -18.75 -0.42 -11.68
N LYS A 129 -18.48 -1.66 -11.25
CA LYS A 129 -19.37 -2.79 -11.48
C LYS A 129 -20.71 -2.64 -10.78
N LEU A 130 -20.72 -2.19 -9.54
CA LEU A 130 -21.95 -1.96 -8.78
C LEU A 130 -22.81 -0.86 -9.40
N VAL A 131 -22.21 0.26 -9.79
CA VAL A 131 -22.96 1.36 -10.41
C VAL A 131 -23.40 1.00 -11.83
N GLN A 132 -22.64 0.18 -12.54
CA GLN A 132 -23.06 -0.36 -13.85
C GLN A 132 -24.27 -1.27 -13.70
N GLU A 133 -24.29 -2.16 -12.70
CA GLU A 133 -25.47 -3.00 -12.42
C GLU A 133 -26.70 -2.12 -12.09
N ALA A 134 -26.51 -1.08 -11.27
CA ALA A 134 -27.59 -0.17 -10.93
C ALA A 134 -28.13 0.62 -12.15
N HIS A 135 -27.23 0.99 -13.06
CA HIS A 135 -27.58 1.70 -14.28
C HIS A 135 -28.32 0.81 -15.30
N ASP A 136 -27.77 -0.39 -15.55
CA ASP A 136 -28.26 -1.29 -16.60
C ASP A 136 -29.47 -2.11 -16.16
N SER A 137 -29.57 -2.42 -14.89
CA SER A 137 -30.60 -3.30 -14.32
C SER A 137 -31.07 -2.85 -12.94
N PRO A 138 -31.74 -1.70 -12.80
CA PRO A 138 -32.12 -1.13 -11.49
C PRO A 138 -32.90 -2.09 -10.59
N ARG A 139 -33.74 -2.97 -11.17
CA ARG A 139 -34.54 -3.94 -10.43
C ARG A 139 -33.73 -4.99 -9.69
N THR A 140 -32.48 -5.22 -10.08
CA THR A 140 -31.60 -6.16 -9.37
C THR A 140 -31.25 -5.68 -7.96
N TRP A 141 -31.27 -4.36 -7.73
CA TRP A 141 -31.02 -3.75 -6.42
C TRP A 141 -32.17 -3.91 -5.43
N GLU A 142 -33.37 -4.22 -5.90
CA GLU A 142 -34.51 -4.55 -5.05
C GLU A 142 -34.35 -5.94 -4.41
N LYS A 143 -33.49 -6.78 -4.98
CA LYS A 143 -33.24 -8.14 -4.49
C LYS A 143 -31.98 -8.17 -3.61
N ARG A 144 -32.09 -8.80 -2.45
CA ARG A 144 -30.93 -9.07 -1.59
C ARG A 144 -30.03 -10.11 -2.26
N GLY A 145 -28.72 -9.90 -2.21
CA GLY A 145 -27.72 -10.83 -2.79
C GLY A 145 -26.30 -10.37 -2.49
N VAL A 146 -25.35 -11.31 -2.52
CA VAL A 146 -23.91 -11.03 -2.46
C VAL A 146 -23.47 -10.61 -3.85
N ARG A 147 -22.88 -9.43 -3.99
CA ARG A 147 -22.38 -8.87 -5.25
C ARG A 147 -20.87 -8.87 -5.34
N CYS A 148 -20.20 -8.98 -4.21
CA CYS A 148 -18.74 -8.99 -4.14
C CYS A 148 -18.30 -9.83 -2.95
N ILE A 149 -17.17 -10.50 -3.11
CA ILE A 149 -16.45 -11.16 -2.03
C ILE A 149 -15.02 -10.59 -2.04
N ILE A 150 -14.60 -10.00 -0.92
CA ILE A 150 -13.24 -9.51 -0.73
C ILE A 150 -12.55 -10.43 0.27
N MET A 151 -11.42 -11.02 -0.12
CA MET A 151 -10.63 -11.87 0.75
C MET A 151 -9.32 -11.18 1.09
N TYR A 152 -9.03 -11.09 2.37
CA TYR A 152 -7.73 -10.63 2.88
C TYR A 152 -6.97 -11.81 3.47
N PRO A 153 -5.61 -11.82 3.37
CA PRO A 153 -4.79 -12.84 4.01
C PRO A 153 -4.83 -12.74 5.54
#